data_0848053b6d4c01cd2368f8ddd8277ade
#
_entry.id   0848053b6d4c01cd2368f8ddd8277ade
#
_cell.length_a   1.000
_cell.length_b   1.000
_cell.length_c   1.000
_cell.angle_alpha   90.00
_cell.angle_beta   90.00
_cell.angle_gamma   90.00
#
_symmetry.space_group_name_H-M   'P 1'
#
loop_
_entity.id
_entity.type
_entity.pdbx_description
1 polymer ?
#
loop_
_entity_poly.entity_id
_entity_poly.type
_entity_poly.pdbx_seq_one_letter_code
_entity_poly.pdbx_strand_id
1 'polypeptide(L)'
;YKYERFGYYYKQHSAKLYPNSYNLDLSSTSPANHPYKFNFPFTHVEFTTKANTLDPQSMRAIKTAIDIGNPILIINDGMQFSAGVNLNIVLDFALEGEWKKIEEFIINFQKTCKIMKYCGQPVISAPSGLAIGGGFEVVCQSNFTVSHTNVVLGLVETLVGLIPAGG
;
A
#
# COMPACT_ATOMS: atom_id res chain seq x y z
N TYR A 1 9.51 7.00 -15.28
CA TYR A 1 8.39 7.91 -14.99
C TYR A 1 8.90 8.99 -14.04
N LYS A 2 8.97 10.26 -14.48
CA LYS A 2 9.29 11.38 -13.61
C LYS A 2 7.98 11.91 -13.06
N TYR A 3 7.70 11.65 -11.80
CA TYR A 3 6.62 12.32 -11.10
C TYR A 3 7.13 13.71 -10.68
N GLU A 4 6.52 14.79 -11.16
CA GLU A 4 6.70 16.08 -10.52
C GLU A 4 5.90 16.09 -9.23
N ARG A 5 6.60 15.91 -8.13
CA ARG A 5 6.04 15.79 -6.79
C ARG A 5 6.03 17.17 -6.13
N PHE A 6 4.89 17.84 -6.19
CA PHE A 6 4.68 19.06 -5.41
C PHE A 6 4.01 18.68 -4.09
N GLY A 7 4.74 18.78 -2.99
CA GLY A 7 4.20 18.60 -1.64
C GLY A 7 5.25 18.19 -0.62
N TYR A 8 4.97 18.49 0.63
CA TYR A 8 5.75 18.00 1.76
C TYR A 8 5.53 16.49 1.88
N TYR A 9 6.60 15.70 1.87
CA TYR A 9 6.51 14.27 2.16
C TYR A 9 7.04 14.00 3.57
N TYR A 10 6.31 13.15 4.29
CA TYR A 10 6.81 12.59 5.52
C TYR A 10 7.54 11.29 5.20
N LYS A 11 8.87 11.30 5.27
CA LYS A 11 9.67 10.09 5.09
C LYS A 11 9.50 9.25 6.36
N GLN A 12 8.70 8.22 6.29
CA GLN A 12 8.73 7.12 7.25
C GLN A 12 9.71 6.07 6.72
N HIS A 13 10.33 5.28 7.61
CA HIS A 13 11.35 4.29 7.21
C HIS A 13 10.82 3.22 6.25
N SER A 14 9.52 2.96 6.22
CA SER A 14 8.90 1.86 5.47
C SER A 14 7.88 2.30 4.43
N ALA A 15 7.49 3.56 4.42
CA ALA A 15 6.59 4.12 3.42
C ALA A 15 6.80 5.62 3.28
N LYS A 16 6.47 6.12 2.11
CA LYS A 16 6.44 7.55 1.81
C LYS A 16 5.00 7.97 1.61
N LEU A 17 4.68 9.14 2.10
CA LEU A 17 3.38 9.77 1.99
C LEU A 17 3.53 11.11 1.29
N TYR A 18 2.77 11.31 0.25
CA TYR A 18 2.76 12.54 -0.54
C TYR A 18 1.36 13.17 -0.47
N PRO A 19 1.06 13.97 0.56
CA PRO A 19 -0.21 14.68 0.64
C PRO A 19 -0.28 15.75 -0.45
N ASN A 20 -1.47 15.98 -0.98
CA ASN A 20 -1.71 17.00 -2.01
C ASN A 20 -0.90 16.82 -3.31
N SER A 21 -0.79 15.60 -3.82
CA SER A 21 -0.28 15.36 -5.18
C SER A 21 -1.32 15.83 -6.20
N TYR A 22 -0.91 16.68 -7.16
CA TYR A 22 -1.85 17.27 -8.13
C TYR A 22 -1.69 16.77 -9.55
N ASN A 23 -0.57 16.16 -9.90
CA ASN A 23 -0.31 15.74 -11.27
C ASN A 23 0.34 14.36 -11.31
N LEU A 24 -0.40 13.37 -11.78
CA LEU A 24 0.17 12.23 -12.46
C LEU A 24 0.34 12.65 -13.92
N ASP A 25 1.58 12.90 -14.36
CA ASP A 25 1.83 13.09 -15.78
C ASP A 25 1.79 11.72 -16.48
N LEU A 26 0.65 11.42 -17.06
CA LEU A 26 0.44 10.20 -17.86
C LEU A 26 0.86 10.42 -19.33
N SER A 27 1.44 11.56 -19.68
CA SER A 27 1.79 11.92 -21.06
C SER A 27 2.83 11.00 -21.67
N SER A 28 3.61 10.29 -20.87
CA SER A 28 4.65 9.36 -21.33
C SER A 28 4.15 7.97 -21.73
N THR A 29 2.87 7.65 -21.50
CA THR A 29 2.33 6.29 -21.68
C THR A 29 1.34 6.16 -22.83
N SER A 30 0.93 7.25 -23.48
CA SER A 30 -0.02 7.21 -24.59
C SER A 30 0.48 8.04 -25.78
N PRO A 31 0.45 7.50 -27.00
CA PRO A 31 0.78 8.25 -28.22
C PRO A 31 -0.26 9.29 -28.61
N ALA A 32 -1.31 9.49 -27.86
CA ALA A 32 -2.37 10.44 -28.19
C ALA A 32 -2.78 11.23 -26.93
N ASN A 33 -2.34 12.49 -26.88
CA ASN A 33 -2.91 13.62 -26.15
C ASN A 33 -4.10 13.28 -25.23
N HIS A 34 -3.85 12.68 -24.05
CA HIS A 34 -4.87 12.61 -23.02
C HIS A 34 -4.63 13.73 -22.00
N PRO A 35 -5.45 14.78 -22.03
CA PRO A 35 -5.32 15.92 -21.12
C PRO A 35 -6.02 15.66 -19.77
N TYR A 36 -5.92 14.47 -19.21
CA TYR A 36 -6.46 14.26 -17.87
C TYR A 36 -5.50 14.84 -16.82
N LYS A 37 -5.65 16.11 -16.58
CA LYS A 37 -5.14 16.75 -15.37
C LYS A 37 -6.15 16.49 -14.27
N PHE A 38 -5.76 15.72 -13.26
CA PHE A 38 -6.55 15.66 -12.03
C PHE A 38 -6.46 17.02 -11.34
N ASN A 39 -7.54 17.79 -11.35
CA ASN A 39 -7.59 19.12 -10.75
C ASN A 39 -7.97 19.08 -9.25
N PHE A 40 -7.89 17.92 -8.60
CA PHE A 40 -8.16 17.79 -7.18
C PHE A 40 -6.98 17.11 -6.47
N PRO A 41 -6.70 17.51 -5.22
CA PRO A 41 -5.62 16.91 -4.45
C PRO A 41 -5.93 15.44 -4.12
N PHE A 42 -4.93 14.59 -4.21
CA PHE A 42 -4.98 13.23 -3.70
C PHE A 42 -3.75 12.94 -2.84
N THR A 43 -3.84 11.93 -1.99
CA THR A 43 -2.73 11.46 -1.17
C THR A 43 -2.13 10.22 -1.80
N HIS A 44 -0.85 10.28 -2.13
CA HIS A 44 -0.10 9.13 -2.63
C HIS A 44 0.59 8.42 -1.48
N VAL A 45 0.44 7.10 -1.40
CA VAL A 45 1.13 6.21 -0.47
C VAL A 45 2.04 5.29 -1.26
N GLU A 46 3.32 5.24 -0.91
CA GLU A 46 4.34 4.40 -1.52
C GLU A 46 5.03 3.57 -0.42
N PHE A 47 5.04 2.24 -0.57
CA PHE A 47 5.83 1.36 0.30
C PHE A 47 7.28 1.36 -0.15
N THR A 48 8.23 1.38 0.79
CA THR A 48 9.66 1.56 0.48
C THR A 48 10.58 0.59 1.21
N THR A 49 10.02 -0.45 1.80
CA THR A 49 10.80 -1.57 2.38
C THR A 49 11.40 -2.43 1.28
N LYS A 50 12.29 -3.34 1.63
CA LYS A 50 12.76 -4.36 0.70
C LYS A 50 11.56 -5.17 0.19
N ALA A 51 11.44 -5.30 -1.13
CA ALA A 51 10.31 -5.97 -1.79
C ALA A 51 8.94 -5.36 -1.43
N ASN A 52 8.90 -4.12 -0.95
CA ASN A 52 7.70 -3.41 -0.51
C ASN A 52 6.87 -4.21 0.51
N THR A 53 7.56 -4.96 1.39
CA THR A 53 6.90 -5.71 2.46
C THR A 53 6.24 -4.77 3.47
N LEU A 54 5.11 -5.21 4.00
CA LEU A 54 4.30 -4.44 4.93
C LEU A 54 4.75 -4.68 6.38
N ASP A 55 4.84 -3.61 7.12
CA ASP A 55 5.21 -3.56 8.53
C ASP A 55 4.32 -2.58 9.31
N PRO A 56 4.50 -2.41 10.63
CA PRO A 56 3.71 -1.46 11.40
C PRO A 56 3.79 -0.01 10.90
N GLN A 57 4.89 0.39 10.25
CA GLN A 57 5.03 1.75 9.73
C GLN A 57 4.26 1.93 8.43
N SER A 58 4.23 0.92 7.56
CA SER A 58 3.38 0.90 6.36
C SER A 58 1.91 1.08 6.73
N MET A 59 1.46 0.38 7.77
CA MET A 59 0.09 0.50 8.28
C MET A 59 -0.19 1.89 8.85
N ARG A 60 0.76 2.51 9.55
CA ARG A 60 0.63 3.89 10.02
C ARG A 60 0.54 4.89 8.86
N ALA A 61 1.32 4.69 7.80
CA ALA A 61 1.26 5.56 6.63
C ALA A 61 -0.13 5.54 5.96
N ILE A 62 -0.74 4.38 5.83
CA ILE A 62 -2.12 4.26 5.33
C ILE A 62 -3.11 5.00 6.24
N LYS A 63 -3.02 4.81 7.56
CA LYS A 63 -3.88 5.53 8.52
C LYS A 63 -3.71 7.04 8.42
N THR A 64 -2.47 7.51 8.36
CA THR A 64 -2.18 8.95 8.21
C THR A 64 -2.75 9.48 6.89
N ALA A 65 -2.68 8.70 5.80
CA ALA A 65 -3.29 9.07 4.53
C ALA A 65 -4.81 9.24 4.66
N ILE A 66 -5.45 8.34 5.41
CA ILE A 66 -6.91 8.41 5.69
C ILE A 66 -7.24 9.67 6.50
N ASP A 67 -6.44 9.99 7.53
CA ASP A 67 -6.64 11.16 8.40
C ASP A 67 -6.49 12.49 7.65
N ILE A 68 -5.71 12.53 6.55
CA ILE A 68 -5.60 13.70 5.68
C ILE A 68 -6.91 14.00 4.96
N GLY A 69 -7.74 13.00 4.69
CA GLY A 69 -9.08 13.19 4.14
C GLY A 69 -9.15 13.34 2.61
N ASN A 70 -8.06 13.28 1.89
CA ASN A 70 -8.04 13.28 0.42
C ASN A 70 -8.32 11.88 -0.14
N PRO A 71 -8.75 11.75 -1.42
CA PRO A 71 -8.66 10.49 -2.15
C PRO A 71 -7.26 9.91 -2.06
N ILE A 72 -7.15 8.59 -1.90
CA ILE A 72 -5.87 7.91 -1.66
C ILE A 72 -5.49 7.08 -2.89
N LEU A 73 -4.25 7.20 -3.33
CA LEU A 73 -3.64 6.35 -4.34
C LEU A 73 -2.49 5.57 -3.71
N ILE A 74 -2.60 4.25 -3.69
CA ILE A 74 -1.52 3.35 -3.25
C ILE A 74 -0.85 2.80 -4.51
N ILE A 75 0.36 3.24 -4.77
CA ILE A 75 1.15 2.86 -5.94
C ILE A 75 2.64 2.89 -5.58
N ASN A 76 3.40 1.95 -6.07
CA ASN A 76 4.84 1.86 -5.82
C ASN A 76 5.64 2.06 -7.09
N ASP A 77 6.72 2.83 -6.97
CA ASP A 77 7.71 2.97 -8.04
C ASP A 77 8.72 1.83 -7.89
N GLY A 78 8.50 0.74 -8.65
CA GLY A 78 9.35 -0.44 -8.56
C GLY A 78 8.78 -1.65 -9.30
N MET A 79 9.50 -2.78 -9.20
CA MET A 79 9.14 -4.00 -9.94
C MET A 79 7.90 -4.71 -9.37
N GLN A 80 7.49 -4.37 -8.15
CA GLN A 80 6.39 -5.04 -7.48
C GLN A 80 5.61 -4.12 -6.55
N PHE A 81 4.34 -4.41 -6.38
CA PHE A 81 3.47 -3.68 -5.47
C PHE A 81 3.80 -4.00 -4.00
N SER A 82 3.74 -5.27 -3.62
CA SER A 82 4.13 -5.73 -2.29
C SER A 82 4.27 -7.25 -2.25
N ALA A 83 5.35 -7.73 -1.62
CA ALA A 83 5.54 -9.15 -1.34
C ALA A 83 4.85 -9.62 -0.04
N GLY A 84 3.90 -8.83 0.48
CA GLY A 84 3.13 -9.17 1.68
C GLY A 84 3.75 -8.67 2.98
N VAL A 85 3.36 -9.25 4.09
CA VAL A 85 3.84 -8.89 5.41
C VAL A 85 5.33 -9.22 5.58
N ASN A 86 6.06 -8.37 6.29
CA ASN A 86 7.46 -8.64 6.63
C ASN A 86 7.54 -9.75 7.69
N LEU A 87 7.70 -10.99 7.21
CA LEU A 87 7.74 -12.17 8.06
C LEU A 87 8.93 -12.21 9.04
N ASN A 88 10.02 -11.47 8.78
CA ASN A 88 11.14 -11.39 9.72
C ASN A 88 10.71 -10.79 11.05
N ILE A 89 9.86 -9.76 11.04
CA ILE A 89 9.32 -9.14 12.26
C ILE A 89 8.51 -10.16 13.07
N VAL A 90 7.69 -10.95 12.39
CA VAL A 90 6.88 -12.00 13.03
C VAL A 90 7.78 -13.10 13.62
N LEU A 91 8.81 -13.50 12.85
CA LEU A 91 9.76 -14.51 13.29
C LEU A 91 10.57 -14.04 14.52
N ASP A 92 11.05 -12.81 14.51
CA ASP A 92 11.79 -12.22 15.63
C ASP A 92 10.94 -12.24 16.91
N PHE A 93 9.69 -11.78 16.83
CA PHE A 93 8.76 -11.85 17.96
C PHE A 93 8.49 -13.29 18.44
N ALA A 94 8.34 -14.24 17.51
CA ALA A 94 8.12 -15.64 17.87
C ALA A 94 9.32 -16.27 18.57
N LEU A 95 10.54 -15.97 18.10
CA LEU A 95 11.79 -16.45 18.72
C LEU A 95 12.01 -15.87 20.11
N GLU A 96 11.55 -14.65 20.36
CA GLU A 96 11.58 -13.97 21.66
C GLU A 96 10.43 -14.39 22.59
N GLY A 97 9.45 -15.19 22.10
CA GLY A 97 8.26 -15.57 22.84
C GLY A 97 7.23 -14.43 23.01
N GLU A 98 7.34 -13.38 22.22
CA GLU A 98 6.53 -12.17 22.31
C GLU A 98 5.20 -12.29 21.54
N TRP A 99 4.42 -13.32 21.87
CA TRP A 99 3.16 -13.65 21.17
C TRP A 99 2.16 -12.50 21.15
N LYS A 100 2.12 -11.68 22.21
CA LYS A 100 1.26 -10.50 22.26
C LYS A 100 1.61 -9.46 21.19
N LYS A 101 2.88 -9.30 20.88
CA LYS A 101 3.30 -8.38 19.80
C LYS A 101 2.85 -8.86 18.43
N ILE A 102 2.84 -10.17 18.21
CA ILE A 102 2.30 -10.78 16.98
C ILE A 102 0.80 -10.51 16.91
N GLU A 103 0.05 -10.77 17.98
CA GLU A 103 -1.38 -10.49 18.04
C GLU A 103 -1.69 -9.01 17.79
N GLU A 104 -0.99 -8.11 18.45
CA GLU A 104 -1.13 -6.66 18.25
C GLU A 104 -0.84 -6.23 16.82
N PHE A 105 0.18 -6.82 16.18
CA PHE A 105 0.52 -6.57 14.79
C PHE A 105 -0.63 -7.00 13.86
N ILE A 106 -1.16 -8.21 14.03
CA ILE A 106 -2.29 -8.74 13.24
C ILE A 106 -3.53 -7.87 13.44
N ILE A 107 -3.89 -7.58 14.68
CA ILE A 107 -5.05 -6.72 15.01
C ILE A 107 -4.90 -5.33 14.37
N ASN A 108 -3.70 -4.75 14.42
CA ASN A 108 -3.45 -3.44 13.82
C ASN A 108 -3.57 -3.49 12.29
N PHE A 109 -3.10 -4.56 11.66
CA PHE A 109 -3.24 -4.78 10.23
C PHE A 109 -4.72 -4.89 9.83
N GLN A 110 -5.49 -5.75 10.49
CA GLN A 110 -6.93 -5.92 10.27
C GLN A 110 -7.71 -4.61 10.45
N LYS A 111 -7.40 -3.88 11.54
CA LYS A 111 -8.03 -2.56 11.79
C LYS A 111 -7.73 -1.58 10.67
N THR A 112 -6.50 -1.57 10.16
CA THR A 112 -6.11 -0.68 9.06
C THR A 112 -6.86 -1.03 7.78
N CYS A 113 -6.92 -2.31 7.43
CA CYS A 113 -7.69 -2.81 6.30
C CYS A 113 -9.17 -2.43 6.42
N LYS A 114 -9.77 -2.63 7.59
CA LYS A 114 -11.16 -2.26 7.85
C LYS A 114 -11.42 -0.76 7.73
N ILE A 115 -10.54 0.07 8.30
CA ILE A 115 -10.66 1.54 8.20
C ILE A 115 -10.51 1.95 6.74
N MET A 116 -9.55 1.41 6.01
CA MET A 116 -9.33 1.70 4.59
C MET A 116 -10.57 1.38 3.74
N LYS A 117 -11.22 0.24 3.99
CA LYS A 117 -12.44 -0.18 3.27
C LYS A 117 -13.62 0.75 3.49
N TYR A 118 -13.77 1.31 4.70
CA TYR A 118 -14.94 2.06 5.13
C TYR A 118 -14.68 3.55 5.36
N CYS A 119 -13.49 4.06 5.04
CA CYS A 119 -13.23 5.50 5.10
C CYS A 119 -14.09 6.27 4.07
N GLY A 120 -14.35 7.54 4.36
CA GLY A 120 -15.24 8.36 3.53
C GLY A 120 -14.64 8.79 2.18
N GLN A 121 -13.34 8.61 1.97
CA GLN A 121 -12.66 8.95 0.73
C GLN A 121 -12.34 7.71 -0.11
N PRO A 122 -12.30 7.85 -1.45
CA PRO A 122 -11.89 6.74 -2.33
C PRO A 122 -10.44 6.30 -2.07
N VAL A 123 -10.25 5.00 -1.95
CA VAL A 123 -8.93 4.36 -1.92
C VAL A 123 -8.74 3.56 -3.19
N ILE A 124 -7.69 3.88 -3.93
CA ILE A 124 -7.36 3.25 -5.21
C ILE A 124 -6.00 2.58 -5.06
N SER A 125 -5.91 1.30 -5.39
CA SER A 125 -4.64 0.57 -5.51
C SER A 125 -4.28 0.38 -6.97
N ALA A 126 -3.00 0.65 -7.30
CA ALA A 126 -2.46 0.44 -8.65
C ALA A 126 -1.33 -0.61 -8.62
N PRO A 127 -1.67 -1.91 -8.47
CA PRO A 127 -0.66 -2.95 -8.34
C PRO A 127 0.01 -3.29 -9.68
N SER A 128 1.34 -3.50 -9.62
CA SER A 128 2.17 -4.05 -10.69
C SER A 128 3.12 -5.10 -10.14
N GLY A 129 3.53 -6.07 -10.96
CA GLY A 129 4.37 -7.18 -10.51
C GLY A 129 3.70 -7.98 -9.39
N LEU A 130 4.42 -8.30 -8.31
CA LEU A 130 3.84 -9.05 -7.20
C LEU A 130 2.98 -8.17 -6.30
N ALA A 131 1.75 -8.61 -6.03
CA ALA A 131 0.88 -8.12 -4.97
C ALA A 131 0.29 -9.34 -4.26
N ILE A 132 1.04 -9.90 -3.31
CA ILE A 132 0.76 -11.20 -2.69
C ILE A 132 0.62 -11.09 -1.17
N GLY A 133 -0.05 -12.07 -0.56
CA GLY A 133 -0.27 -12.10 0.88
C GLY A 133 -0.92 -10.80 1.37
N GLY A 134 -0.39 -10.19 2.43
CA GLY A 134 -0.86 -8.91 2.95
C GLY A 134 -0.90 -7.78 1.92
N GLY A 135 -0.05 -7.82 0.87
CA GLY A 135 -0.11 -6.88 -0.25
C GLY A 135 -1.39 -7.05 -1.07
N PHE A 136 -1.83 -8.28 -1.29
CA PHE A 136 -3.10 -8.55 -1.95
C PHE A 136 -4.29 -8.21 -1.04
N GLU A 137 -4.17 -8.41 0.27
CA GLU A 137 -5.20 -7.99 1.23
C GLU A 137 -5.43 -6.47 1.18
N VAL A 138 -4.37 -5.65 1.07
CA VAL A 138 -4.49 -4.20 0.85
C VAL A 138 -5.24 -3.89 -0.46
N VAL A 139 -4.93 -4.60 -1.54
CA VAL A 139 -5.65 -4.45 -2.82
C VAL A 139 -7.13 -4.78 -2.67
N CYS A 140 -7.47 -5.89 -1.98
CA CYS A 140 -8.86 -6.33 -1.77
C CYS A 140 -9.68 -5.34 -0.93
N GLN A 141 -9.04 -4.57 -0.06
CA GLN A 141 -9.71 -3.58 0.79
C GLN A 141 -9.78 -2.18 0.16
N SER A 142 -9.19 -1.99 -1.02
CA SER A 142 -9.33 -0.76 -1.80
C SER A 142 -10.69 -0.69 -2.48
N ASN A 143 -11.23 0.53 -2.67
CA ASN A 143 -12.51 0.73 -3.37
C ASN A 143 -12.38 0.43 -4.87
N PHE A 144 -11.21 0.75 -5.46
CA PHE A 144 -10.91 0.51 -6.86
C PHE A 144 -9.50 -0.04 -7.02
N THR A 145 -9.32 -0.88 -8.04
CA THR A 145 -8.01 -1.43 -8.40
C THR A 145 -7.75 -1.17 -9.87
N VAL A 146 -6.60 -0.58 -10.17
CA VAL A 146 -6.09 -0.36 -11.53
C VAL A 146 -4.82 -1.17 -11.69
N SER A 147 -4.95 -2.40 -12.14
CA SER A 147 -3.83 -3.35 -12.24
C SER A 147 -3.04 -3.18 -13.52
N HIS A 148 -1.73 -3.28 -13.42
CA HIS A 148 -0.88 -3.47 -14.59
C HIS A 148 -1.06 -4.89 -15.16
N THR A 149 -0.84 -5.07 -16.45
CA THR A 149 -1.02 -6.37 -17.12
C THR A 149 -0.08 -7.48 -16.65
N ASN A 150 1.05 -7.11 -16.01
CA ASN A 150 2.03 -8.06 -15.45
C ASN A 150 1.77 -8.44 -13.99
N VAL A 151 0.65 -7.99 -13.41
CA VAL A 151 0.39 -8.20 -11.98
C VAL A 151 0.16 -9.69 -11.67
N VAL A 152 0.74 -10.14 -10.56
CA VAL A 152 0.48 -11.45 -9.95
C VAL A 152 -0.16 -11.21 -8.60
N LEU A 153 -1.42 -11.60 -8.46
CA LEU A 153 -2.24 -11.40 -7.27
C LEU A 153 -2.49 -12.72 -6.56
N GLY A 154 -2.50 -12.74 -5.25
CA GLY A 154 -2.92 -13.92 -4.52
C GLY A 154 -2.58 -13.93 -3.04
N LEU A 155 -3.29 -14.83 -2.34
CA LEU A 155 -3.03 -15.18 -0.95
C LEU A 155 -2.12 -16.41 -0.95
N VAL A 156 -0.90 -16.24 -0.49
CA VAL A 156 0.18 -17.24 -0.57
C VAL A 156 0.62 -17.75 0.81
N GLU A 157 -0.07 -17.34 1.85
CA GLU A 157 0.27 -17.62 3.25
C GLU A 157 0.39 -19.12 3.52
N THR A 158 -0.47 -19.93 2.91
CA THR A 158 -0.45 -21.40 3.07
C THR A 158 0.81 -22.06 2.54
N LEU A 159 1.53 -21.42 1.60
CA LEU A 159 2.82 -21.92 1.10
C LEU A 159 3.92 -21.86 2.17
N VAL A 160 3.75 -21.03 3.18
CA VAL A 160 4.68 -20.87 4.31
C VAL A 160 4.10 -21.36 5.65
N GLY A 161 2.99 -22.13 5.60
CA GLY A 161 2.36 -22.71 6.79
C GLY A 161 1.53 -21.73 7.62
N LEU A 162 1.15 -20.59 7.04
CA LEU A 162 0.28 -19.60 7.66
C LEU A 162 -1.11 -19.59 7.02
N ILE A 163 -2.01 -18.79 7.59
CA ILE A 163 -3.31 -18.48 7.01
C ILE A 163 -3.39 -16.99 6.72
N PRO A 164 -4.19 -16.55 5.72
CA PRO A 164 -4.47 -15.13 5.51
C PRO A 164 -5.12 -14.55 6.78
N ALA A 165 -4.58 -13.45 7.27
CA ALA A 165 -4.97 -12.92 8.57
C ALA A 165 -5.22 -11.40 8.58
N GLY A 166 -5.03 -10.71 7.48
CA GLY A 166 -5.11 -9.24 7.42
C GLY A 166 -6.52 -8.71 7.15
N GLY A 167 -7.44 -9.51 6.64
CA GLY A 167 -8.83 -9.07 6.46
C GLY A 167 -9.49 -9.51 5.17
#